data_b85bd4ed555fb64983587798d80e3dd8
#
_entry.id   b85bd4ed555fb64983587798d80e3dd8
#
_cell.length_a   1.000
_cell.length_b   1.000
_cell.length_c   1.000
_cell.angle_alpha   90.00
_cell.angle_beta   90.00
_cell.angle_gamma   90.00
#
_symmetry.space_group_name_H-M   'P 1'
#
loop_
_entity.id
_entity.type
_entity.pdbx_description
1 polymer ?
#
loop_
_entity_poly.entity_id
_entity_poly.type
_entity_poly.pdbx_seq_one_letter_code
_entity_poly.pdbx_strand_id
1 'polypeptide(L)'
;MKNRVVLLASIALALTACATNDPTGAAAASTTQQLGGVALKIAINAKCTTELNNLPAWKTATKVMTTDQKNNVQSEICGCVSEKAPQSVSTVDLATAALDPQARATIVSNVVTKTINACVAEAMK
;
A
#
# COMPACT_ATOMS: atom_id res chain seq x y z
N MET A 1 50.18 4.21 23.26
CA MET A 1 48.89 3.54 23.62
C MET A 1 47.90 4.51 24.19
N LYS A 2 47.62 5.60 23.53
CA LYS A 2 46.68 6.64 24.01
C LYS A 2 45.88 7.22 22.85
N ASN A 3 45.18 6.46 22.03
CA ASN A 3 44.31 7.05 20.98
C ASN A 3 43.29 6.05 20.37
N ARG A 4 42.84 5.05 21.15
CA ARG A 4 41.84 4.09 20.63
C ARG A 4 40.54 3.99 21.42
N VAL A 5 40.23 4.98 22.27
CA VAL A 5 39.04 4.91 23.18
C VAL A 5 37.95 5.95 22.85
N VAL A 6 38.08 6.75 21.80
CA VAL A 6 37.14 7.87 21.53
C VAL A 6 36.18 7.61 20.37
N LEU A 7 36.12 6.42 19.78
CA LEU A 7 35.31 6.16 18.56
C LEU A 7 34.12 5.21 18.75
N LEU A 8 33.62 5.00 19.96
CA LEU A 8 32.46 4.12 20.22
C LEU A 8 31.24 4.81 20.84
N ALA A 9 31.18 6.14 20.83
CA ALA A 9 30.07 6.88 21.46
C ALA A 9 29.13 7.59 20.47
N SER A 10 29.14 7.29 19.17
CA SER A 10 28.40 8.11 18.20
C SER A 10 27.28 7.38 17.42
N ILE A 11 26.88 6.18 17.79
CA ILE A 11 25.85 5.41 17.01
C ILE A 11 24.53 5.23 17.77
N ALA A 12 24.32 5.88 18.89
CA ALA A 12 23.13 5.69 19.71
C ALA A 12 22.03 6.78 19.57
N LEU A 13 22.13 7.69 18.61
CA LEU A 13 21.22 8.86 18.54
C LEU A 13 20.32 8.95 17.32
N ALA A 14 20.17 7.88 16.53
CA ALA A 14 19.34 7.93 15.31
C ALA A 14 17.98 7.21 15.38
N LEU A 15 17.56 6.69 16.53
CA LEU A 15 16.29 5.94 16.66
C LEU A 15 15.23 6.64 17.51
N THR A 16 15.40 7.88 17.90
CA THR A 16 14.41 8.59 18.73
C THR A 16 13.61 9.66 18.00
N ALA A 17 13.56 9.64 16.68
CA ALA A 17 12.82 10.63 15.89
C ALA A 17 11.35 10.25 15.61
N CYS A 18 10.78 9.24 16.25
CA CYS A 18 9.36 8.88 16.11
C CYS A 18 8.55 9.01 17.40
N ALA A 19 9.07 9.69 18.41
CA ALA A 19 8.30 10.05 19.59
C ALA A 19 8.07 11.57 19.58
N THR A 20 7.17 12.04 18.71
CA THR A 20 6.54 13.33 18.96
C THR A 20 5.65 13.18 20.17
N ASN A 21 6.11 13.73 21.28
CA ASN A 21 5.33 13.84 22.50
C ASN A 21 4.13 14.77 22.24
N ASP A 22 3.05 14.21 21.74
CA ASP A 22 1.75 14.89 21.81
C ASP A 22 1.02 14.33 23.04
N PRO A 23 0.78 15.15 24.08
CA PRO A 23 0.16 14.69 25.32
C PRO A 23 -1.32 14.36 25.20
N THR A 24 -1.91 14.44 24.01
CA THR A 24 -3.37 14.31 23.80
C THR A 24 -3.82 12.93 23.31
N GLY A 25 -2.93 11.94 23.17
CA GLY A 25 -3.30 10.58 22.72
C GLY A 25 -3.74 10.45 21.26
N ALA A 26 -3.92 11.57 20.54
CA ALA A 26 -4.31 11.58 19.13
C ALA A 26 -3.18 11.10 18.19
N ALA A 27 -1.92 11.26 18.59
CA ALA A 27 -0.76 10.84 17.81
C ALA A 27 -0.66 9.32 17.63
N ALA A 28 -1.02 8.52 18.63
CA ALA A 28 -1.01 7.06 18.55
C ALA A 28 -2.07 6.54 17.55
N ALA A 29 -3.28 7.09 17.57
CA ALA A 29 -4.34 6.76 16.62
C ALA A 29 -3.97 7.16 15.19
N SER A 30 -3.40 8.34 14.99
CA SER A 30 -2.92 8.83 13.69
C SER A 30 -1.80 7.94 13.13
N THR A 31 -0.83 7.54 13.96
CA THR A 31 0.26 6.65 13.54
C THR A 31 -0.26 5.27 13.14
N THR A 32 -1.20 4.70 13.90
CA THR A 32 -1.82 3.41 13.58
C THR A 32 -2.60 3.48 12.28
N GLN A 33 -3.32 4.56 12.02
CA GLN A 33 -4.03 4.78 10.77
C GLN A 33 -3.08 4.94 9.57
N GLN A 34 -1.98 5.64 9.73
CA GLN A 34 -0.95 5.79 8.70
C GLN A 34 -0.28 4.46 8.37
N LEU A 35 0.11 3.68 9.38
CA LEU A 35 0.69 2.35 9.19
C LEU A 35 -0.31 1.39 8.53
N GLY A 36 -1.56 1.42 8.96
CA GLY A 36 -2.65 0.65 8.34
C GLY A 36 -2.86 1.06 6.88
N GLY A 37 -2.82 2.35 6.58
CA GLY A 37 -2.95 2.88 5.23
C GLY A 37 -1.82 2.44 4.29
N VAL A 38 -0.57 2.48 4.74
CA VAL A 38 0.59 2.02 3.96
C VAL A 38 0.53 0.51 3.73
N ALA A 39 0.28 -0.27 4.78
CA ALA A 39 0.13 -1.73 4.67
C ALA A 39 -1.02 -2.10 3.74
N LEU A 40 -2.12 -1.36 3.80
CA LEU A 40 -3.28 -1.55 2.93
C LEU A 40 -2.93 -1.26 1.47
N LYS A 41 -2.24 -0.16 1.17
CA LYS A 41 -1.81 0.18 -0.21
C LYS A 41 -0.90 -0.89 -0.81
N ILE A 42 0.05 -1.40 -0.05
CA ILE A 42 0.94 -2.48 -0.50
C ILE A 42 0.13 -3.74 -0.82
N ALA A 43 -0.79 -4.12 0.05
CA ALA A 43 -1.66 -5.27 -0.13
C ALA A 43 -2.63 -5.09 -1.32
N ILE A 44 -3.17 -3.89 -1.50
CA ILE A 44 -4.02 -3.52 -2.65
C ILE A 44 -3.24 -3.66 -3.96
N ASN A 45 -2.02 -3.15 -4.02
CA ASN A 45 -1.20 -3.22 -5.23
C ASN A 45 -0.86 -4.67 -5.61
N ALA A 46 -0.47 -5.49 -4.64
CA ALA A 46 -0.21 -6.92 -4.85
C ALA A 46 -1.46 -7.67 -5.32
N LYS A 47 -2.60 -7.41 -4.68
CA LYS A 47 -3.89 -8.02 -5.05
C LYS A 47 -4.37 -7.54 -6.42
N CYS A 48 -4.22 -6.25 -6.74
CA CYS A 48 -4.54 -5.70 -8.05
C CYS A 48 -3.80 -6.43 -9.16
N THR A 49 -2.50 -6.62 -9.05
CA THR A 49 -1.69 -7.34 -10.02
C THR A 49 -2.23 -8.76 -10.26
N THR A 50 -2.59 -9.47 -9.20
CA THR A 50 -3.15 -10.82 -9.28
C THR A 50 -4.52 -10.82 -9.96
N GLU A 51 -5.43 -9.96 -9.53
CA GLU A 51 -6.78 -9.88 -10.08
C GLU A 51 -6.77 -9.39 -11.54
N LEU A 52 -5.95 -8.41 -11.86
CA LEU A 52 -5.79 -7.92 -13.23
C LEU A 52 -5.35 -9.03 -14.17
N ASN A 53 -4.35 -9.82 -13.77
CA ASN A 53 -3.87 -10.95 -14.57
C ASN A 53 -4.91 -12.08 -14.72
N ASN A 54 -5.94 -12.12 -13.87
CA ASN A 54 -7.04 -13.08 -13.98
C ASN A 54 -8.19 -12.58 -14.87
N LEU A 55 -8.27 -11.26 -15.13
CA LEU A 55 -9.34 -10.71 -15.98
C LEU A 55 -9.24 -11.18 -17.43
N PRO A 56 -10.31 -11.76 -18.01
CA PRO A 56 -10.31 -12.19 -19.42
C PRO A 56 -10.03 -11.04 -20.40
N ALA A 57 -10.60 -9.85 -20.14
CA ALA A 57 -10.38 -8.66 -20.96
C ALA A 57 -8.91 -8.25 -20.96
N TRP A 58 -8.24 -8.27 -19.82
CA TRP A 58 -6.80 -7.99 -19.70
C TRP A 58 -5.96 -9.01 -20.47
N LYS A 59 -6.25 -10.30 -20.30
CA LYS A 59 -5.56 -11.38 -21.02
C LYS A 59 -5.68 -11.23 -22.55
N THR A 60 -6.82 -10.78 -23.02
CA THR A 60 -7.05 -10.55 -24.45
C THR A 60 -6.30 -9.31 -24.93
N ALA A 61 -6.41 -8.19 -24.23
CA ALA A 61 -5.75 -6.94 -24.58
C ALA A 61 -4.21 -7.07 -24.60
N THR A 62 -3.66 -7.82 -23.66
CA THR A 62 -2.20 -7.97 -23.52
C THR A 62 -1.55 -8.92 -24.53
N LYS A 63 -2.33 -9.67 -25.31
CA LYS A 63 -1.78 -10.55 -26.35
C LYS A 63 -1.03 -9.80 -27.46
N VAL A 64 -1.40 -8.55 -27.70
CA VAL A 64 -0.80 -7.70 -28.74
C VAL A 64 0.18 -6.68 -28.18
N MET A 65 0.40 -6.68 -26.88
CA MET A 65 1.30 -5.75 -26.19
C MET A 65 2.70 -6.35 -26.05
N THR A 66 3.71 -5.50 -26.12
CA THR A 66 5.07 -5.85 -25.69
C THR A 66 5.10 -5.98 -24.15
N THR A 67 6.13 -6.63 -23.61
CA THR A 67 6.30 -6.77 -22.16
C THR A 67 6.34 -5.41 -21.47
N ASP A 68 7.03 -4.43 -22.05
CA ASP A 68 7.13 -3.08 -21.48
C ASP A 68 5.79 -2.34 -21.50
N GLN A 69 5.03 -2.44 -22.59
CA GLN A 69 3.69 -1.88 -22.70
C GLN A 69 2.76 -2.50 -21.65
N LYS A 70 2.79 -3.83 -21.52
CA LYS A 70 2.00 -4.54 -20.50
C LYS A 70 2.34 -4.06 -19.09
N ASN A 71 3.63 -3.95 -18.76
CA ASN A 71 4.08 -3.51 -17.44
C ASN A 71 3.66 -2.06 -17.15
N ASN A 72 3.77 -1.17 -18.13
CA ASN A 72 3.38 0.23 -17.99
C ASN A 72 1.88 0.36 -17.74
N VAL A 73 1.05 -0.28 -18.54
CA VAL A 73 -0.43 -0.23 -18.38
C VAL A 73 -0.86 -0.91 -17.08
N GLN A 74 -0.23 -2.03 -16.71
CA GLN A 74 -0.48 -2.69 -15.42
C GLN A 74 -0.14 -1.78 -14.24
N SER A 75 0.98 -1.08 -14.30
CA SER A 75 1.41 -0.12 -13.27
C SER A 75 0.42 1.05 -13.16
N GLU A 76 -0.07 1.56 -14.29
CA GLU A 76 -1.07 2.62 -14.34
C GLU A 76 -2.40 2.19 -13.71
N ILE A 77 -2.91 1.02 -14.10
CA ILE A 77 -4.16 0.47 -13.55
C ILE A 77 -4.03 0.24 -12.04
N CYS A 78 -2.97 -0.43 -11.61
CA CYS A 78 -2.79 -0.74 -10.19
C CYS A 78 -2.41 0.50 -9.35
N GLY A 79 -1.80 1.51 -9.95
CA GLY A 79 -1.64 2.84 -9.36
C GLY A 79 -2.99 3.50 -9.09
N CYS A 80 -3.86 3.55 -10.09
CA CYS A 80 -5.23 4.03 -9.96
C CYS A 80 -6.01 3.28 -8.86
N VAL A 81 -5.93 1.95 -8.83
CA VAL A 81 -6.57 1.13 -7.79
C VAL A 81 -6.01 1.46 -6.40
N SER A 82 -4.70 1.62 -6.28
CA SER A 82 -4.05 1.96 -5.01
C SER A 82 -4.43 3.34 -4.48
N GLU A 83 -4.79 4.26 -5.35
CA GLU A 83 -5.28 5.59 -4.97
C GLU A 83 -6.77 5.60 -4.63
N LYS A 84 -7.59 4.94 -5.44
CA LYS A 84 -9.06 4.98 -5.30
C LYS A 84 -9.61 3.98 -4.28
N ALA A 85 -9.04 2.79 -4.19
CA ALA A 85 -9.54 1.74 -3.30
C ALA A 85 -9.53 2.15 -1.82
N PRO A 86 -8.47 2.78 -1.27
CA PRO A 86 -8.47 3.23 0.12
C PRO A 86 -9.56 4.25 0.46
N GLN A 87 -10.02 5.04 -0.53
CA GLN A 87 -11.08 6.02 -0.32
C GLN A 87 -12.45 5.37 -0.03
N SER A 88 -12.60 4.10 -0.37
CA SER A 88 -13.80 3.30 -0.09
C SER A 88 -13.72 2.55 1.24
N VAL A 89 -12.63 2.70 1.98
CA VAL A 89 -12.39 2.00 3.26
C VAL A 89 -12.67 2.96 4.41
N SER A 90 -13.47 2.53 5.37
CA SER A 90 -13.75 3.32 6.57
C SER A 90 -12.55 3.40 7.51
N THR A 91 -12.53 4.39 8.41
CA THR A 91 -11.48 4.50 9.43
C THR A 91 -11.44 3.29 10.37
N VAL A 92 -12.58 2.68 10.63
CA VAL A 92 -12.71 1.44 11.42
C VAL A 92 -12.07 0.26 10.68
N ASP A 93 -12.34 0.13 9.38
CA ASP A 93 -11.73 -0.91 8.55
C ASP A 93 -10.21 -0.73 8.44
N LEU A 94 -9.72 0.51 8.33
CA LEU A 94 -8.28 0.80 8.33
C LEU A 94 -7.61 0.38 9.64
N ALA A 95 -8.23 0.66 10.78
CA ALA A 95 -7.73 0.24 12.08
C ALA A 95 -7.74 -1.29 12.22
N THR A 96 -8.83 -1.93 11.78
CA THR A 96 -8.95 -3.39 11.77
C THR A 96 -7.91 -4.04 10.86
N ALA A 97 -7.72 -3.50 9.65
CA ALA A 97 -6.72 -3.98 8.69
C ALA A 97 -5.28 -3.85 9.20
N ALA A 98 -5.01 -2.89 10.08
CA ALA A 98 -3.69 -2.73 10.71
C ALA A 98 -3.40 -3.84 11.73
N LEU A 99 -4.42 -4.31 12.44
CA LEU A 99 -4.30 -5.24 13.57
C LEU A 99 -4.58 -6.70 13.19
N ASP A 100 -5.45 -6.94 12.21
CA ASP A 100 -5.92 -8.27 11.80
C ASP A 100 -5.59 -8.56 10.33
N PRO A 101 -4.64 -9.49 10.06
CA PRO A 101 -4.27 -9.88 8.69
C PRO A 101 -5.42 -10.52 7.89
N GLN A 102 -6.32 -11.24 8.54
CA GLN A 102 -7.48 -11.88 7.90
C GLN A 102 -8.49 -10.83 7.45
N ALA A 103 -8.84 -9.91 8.33
CA ALA A 103 -9.72 -8.79 8.00
C ALA A 103 -9.11 -7.91 6.90
N ARG A 104 -7.81 -7.66 6.95
CA ARG A 104 -7.06 -6.96 5.89
C ARG A 104 -7.24 -7.63 4.54
N ALA A 105 -7.06 -8.93 4.44
CA ALA A 105 -7.20 -9.68 3.20
C ALA A 105 -8.63 -9.55 2.62
N THR A 106 -9.64 -9.61 3.46
CA THR A 106 -11.05 -9.45 3.07
C THR A 106 -11.34 -8.03 2.58
N ILE A 107 -10.91 -7.01 3.32
CA ILE A 107 -11.07 -5.60 2.95
C ILE A 107 -10.39 -5.32 1.61
N VAL A 108 -9.14 -5.75 1.44
CA VAL A 108 -8.37 -5.59 0.20
C VAL A 108 -9.07 -6.25 -0.98
N SER A 109 -9.53 -7.49 -0.81
CA SER A 109 -10.25 -8.21 -1.87
C SER A 109 -11.50 -7.45 -2.32
N ASN A 110 -12.30 -6.96 -1.38
CA ASN A 110 -13.54 -6.23 -1.67
C ASN A 110 -13.27 -4.90 -2.40
N VAL A 111 -12.32 -4.10 -1.92
CA VAL A 111 -12.07 -2.79 -2.51
C VAL A 111 -11.38 -2.89 -3.87
N VAL A 112 -10.48 -3.86 -4.07
CA VAL A 112 -9.84 -4.10 -5.35
C VAL A 112 -10.87 -4.56 -6.38
N THR A 113 -11.71 -5.52 -6.06
CA THR A 113 -12.75 -6.02 -6.98
C THR A 113 -13.71 -4.91 -7.42
N LYS A 114 -14.08 -4.01 -6.51
CA LYS A 114 -14.95 -2.86 -6.84
C LYS A 114 -14.27 -1.82 -7.72
N THR A 115 -12.99 -1.60 -7.53
CA THR A 115 -12.26 -0.46 -8.12
C THR A 115 -11.56 -0.82 -9.43
N ILE A 116 -11.13 -2.07 -9.59
CA ILE A 116 -10.29 -2.49 -10.73
C ILE A 116 -10.97 -2.28 -12.08
N ASN A 117 -12.26 -2.56 -12.18
CA ASN A 117 -12.99 -2.39 -13.44
C ASN A 117 -13.06 -0.93 -13.88
N ALA A 118 -13.22 -0.01 -12.93
CA ALA A 118 -13.23 1.43 -13.21
C ALA A 118 -11.84 1.90 -13.69
N CYS A 119 -10.77 1.44 -13.03
CA CYS A 119 -9.40 1.79 -13.40
C CYS A 119 -8.97 1.19 -14.74
N VAL A 120 -9.41 -0.03 -15.07
CA VAL A 120 -9.19 -0.63 -16.40
C VAL A 120 -9.90 0.19 -17.47
N ALA A 121 -11.14 0.60 -17.23
CA ALA A 121 -11.90 1.42 -18.19
C ALA A 121 -11.25 2.80 -18.41
N GLU A 122 -10.63 3.39 -17.39
CA GLU A 122 -9.88 4.66 -17.52
C GLU A 122 -8.58 4.49 -18.31
N ALA A 123 -7.81 3.46 -18.05
CA ALA A 123 -6.53 3.20 -18.70
C ALA A 123 -6.69 2.80 -20.19
N MET A 124 -7.84 2.29 -20.57
CA MET A 124 -8.11 1.82 -21.94
C MET A 124 -8.86 2.85 -22.81
N LYS A 125 -9.04 4.08 -22.33
CA LYS A 125 -9.59 5.19 -23.11
C LYS A 125 -8.53 5.82 -23.99
#